data_45ebf36c56bac01f60afa22c82ba2953
#
_entry.id   45ebf36c56bac01f60afa22c82ba2953
#
_cell.length_a   1.000
_cell.length_b   1.000
_cell.length_c   1.000
_cell.angle_alpha   90.00
_cell.angle_beta   90.00
_cell.angle_gamma   90.00
#
_symmetry.space_group_name_H-M   'P 1'
#
loop_
_entity.id
_entity.type
_entity.pdbx_description
1 polymer ?
#
loop_
_entity_poly.entity_id
_entity_poly.type
_entity_poly.pdbx_seq_one_letter_code
_entity_poly.pdbx_strand_id
1 'polypeptide(L)'
;RSRMLTRLPNAGTSDHERELRTSWEENASAVSRDPKLIRQIFALLQEVEGAPADMEQPSAFNLAPARKALAVELPAPASDRLPRVRMVLAASGATECTLHGVPLNGPVMECLKGLNQVGARRRWEEDGRILCQGGEPVSGYNKSILDKVVHVGDDPFNLYLMLFQMVTRPARLKIIGESGLKFVDLAPIRHFLPLLGARLTSVVPGQEGLPARLESSAMLPSDVAVPAELPADALEALLVATAGWERDVTVDLSGHAEGRNIVSKVLPILQSAGIKASLTDTEDTLSLHVVPGKAQFSDELLPGINVVAAATLLAMPAFVGGSVKLSGRWEATGDARSGDAVKGLFSKLGVNLSVADGELSASFGEGIAEGEPLPSPNPVDDLTGLPSALLPLGLALSLIPAVRAKGGVMPKLPESVDKVLVESFLNQLGLSCEDGRLVSIEPSTTPWASPTVQWALALSLAAFLRPNIKLSNPGIVTNYLPVYWNIYNTLPT
;
A
#
# COMPACT_ATOMS: atom_id res chain seq x y z
N ARG A 1 2.54 8.51 26.20
CA ARG A 1 2.42 9.88 26.73
C ARG A 1 3.56 10.19 27.67
N SER A 2 3.67 9.58 28.85
CA SER A 2 4.79 9.78 29.79
C SER A 2 6.17 9.47 29.19
N ARG A 3 6.32 8.44 28.36
CA ARG A 3 7.58 8.09 27.71
C ARG A 3 8.04 9.08 26.65
N MET A 4 7.13 9.80 26.00
CA MET A 4 7.48 10.88 25.08
C MET A 4 8.02 12.10 25.81
N LEU A 5 7.35 12.51 26.89
CA LEU A 5 7.76 13.66 27.70
C LEU A 5 9.09 13.42 28.44
N THR A 6 9.40 12.19 28.83
CA THR A 6 10.68 11.83 29.47
C THR A 6 11.85 11.72 28.51
N ARG A 7 11.61 11.67 27.20
CA ARG A 7 12.66 11.63 26.17
C ARG A 7 13.01 13.00 25.59
N LEU A 8 12.22 14.04 25.88
CA LEU A 8 12.65 15.41 25.56
C LEU A 8 13.84 15.76 26.44
N PRO A 9 14.99 16.14 25.86
CA PRO A 9 16.19 16.43 26.65
C PRO A 9 15.90 17.51 27.68
N ASN A 10 16.39 17.33 28.90
CA ASN A 10 16.40 18.36 29.93
C ASN A 10 17.41 19.48 29.61
N ALA A 11 17.80 19.60 28.34
CA ALA A 11 18.78 20.55 27.90
C ALA A 11 18.24 21.97 28.00
N GLY A 12 18.93 22.74 28.73
CA GLY A 12 18.93 24.15 29.01
C GLY A 12 18.19 25.03 28.02
N THR A 13 17.10 25.03 28.12
CA THR A 13 15.83 25.67 27.94
C THR A 13 15.90 27.10 27.47
N SER A 14 15.68 27.27 26.18
CA SER A 14 15.19 28.53 25.65
C SER A 14 13.73 28.70 26.11
N ASP A 15 13.30 29.95 26.32
CA ASP A 15 11.90 30.25 26.70
C ASP A 15 10.91 29.67 25.65
N HIS A 16 11.32 29.57 24.40
CA HIS A 16 10.56 28.97 23.29
C HIS A 16 10.33 27.46 23.48
N GLU A 17 11.31 26.71 23.99
CA GLU A 17 11.14 25.30 24.30
C GLU A 17 10.18 25.05 25.47
N ARG A 18 10.14 25.96 26.43
CA ARG A 18 9.15 25.90 27.52
C ARG A 18 7.74 26.19 27.03
N GLU A 19 7.56 27.19 26.17
CA GLU A 19 6.26 27.51 25.56
C GLU A 19 5.76 26.33 24.69
N LEU A 20 6.61 25.73 23.87
CA LEU A 20 6.26 24.54 23.08
C LEU A 20 5.88 23.35 23.97
N ARG A 21 6.59 23.15 25.09
CA ARG A 21 6.30 22.08 26.04
C ARG A 21 4.95 22.29 26.74
N THR A 22 4.66 23.50 27.18
CA THR A 22 3.39 23.89 27.83
C THR A 22 2.24 23.76 26.83
N SER A 23 2.40 24.28 25.63
CA SER A 23 1.41 24.14 24.54
C SER A 23 1.18 22.66 24.15
N TRP A 24 2.22 21.85 24.18
CA TRP A 24 2.11 20.41 23.97
C TRP A 24 1.33 19.71 25.10
N GLU A 25 1.60 20.05 26.36
CA GLU A 25 0.91 19.48 27.52
C GLU A 25 -0.58 19.83 27.53
N GLU A 26 -0.91 21.06 27.16
CA GLU A 26 -2.29 21.56 27.06
C GLU A 26 -3.07 20.93 25.90
N ASN A 27 -2.42 20.71 24.75
CA ASN A 27 -3.06 20.17 23.54
C ASN A 27 -2.86 18.67 23.35
N ALA A 28 -2.17 18.00 24.25
CA ALA A 28 -1.80 16.59 24.11
C ALA A 28 -3.01 15.63 23.97
N SER A 29 -4.19 16.04 24.43
CA SER A 29 -5.43 15.26 24.23
C SER A 29 -6.00 15.39 22.82
N ALA A 30 -5.86 16.56 22.19
CA ALA A 30 -6.26 16.77 20.79
C ALA A 30 -5.27 16.11 19.83
N VAL A 31 -3.97 16.22 20.12
CA VAL A 31 -2.88 15.60 19.36
C VAL A 31 -2.94 14.08 19.38
N SER A 32 -3.35 13.47 20.51
CA SER A 32 -3.47 12.00 20.61
C SER A 32 -4.60 11.40 19.76
N ARG A 33 -5.45 12.25 19.17
CA ARG A 33 -6.56 11.82 18.29
C ARG A 33 -6.26 11.98 16.80
N ASP A 34 -5.17 12.65 16.45
CA ASP A 34 -4.77 12.83 15.05
C ASP A 34 -3.55 11.96 14.70
N PRO A 35 -3.74 10.84 13.98
CA PRO A 35 -2.64 9.96 13.58
C PRO A 35 -1.61 10.64 12.66
N LYS A 36 -2.00 11.67 11.89
CA LYS A 36 -1.08 12.43 11.05
C LYS A 36 -0.14 13.27 11.91
N LEU A 37 -0.70 13.97 12.89
CA LEU A 37 0.06 14.82 13.79
C LEU A 37 1.02 14.00 14.66
N ILE A 38 0.60 12.81 15.12
CA ILE A 38 1.47 11.88 15.85
C ILE A 38 2.66 11.45 15.00
N ARG A 39 2.46 11.11 13.72
CA ARG A 39 3.56 10.75 12.80
C ARG A 39 4.51 11.91 12.54
N GLN A 40 3.99 13.13 12.35
CA GLN A 40 4.80 14.33 12.18
C GLN A 40 5.63 14.63 13.42
N ILE A 41 5.06 14.46 14.61
CA ILE A 41 5.78 14.63 15.88
C ILE A 41 6.83 13.56 16.08
N PHE A 42 6.57 12.29 15.70
CA PHE A 42 7.61 11.26 15.74
C PHE A 42 8.75 11.55 14.78
N ALA A 43 8.47 12.05 13.57
CA ALA A 43 9.49 12.48 12.62
C ALA A 43 10.30 13.64 13.17
N LEU A 44 9.65 14.67 13.72
CA LEU A 44 10.30 15.81 14.36
C LEU A 44 11.11 15.41 15.61
N LEU A 45 10.62 14.47 16.42
CA LEU A 45 11.36 13.98 17.58
C LEU A 45 12.60 13.18 17.17
N GLN A 46 12.56 12.44 16.07
CA GLN A 46 13.72 11.79 15.51
C GLN A 46 14.76 12.79 14.96
N GLU A 47 14.31 13.92 14.42
CA GLU A 47 15.19 15.02 13.99
C GLU A 47 15.79 15.78 15.17
N VAL A 48 15.02 16.04 16.22
CA VAL A 48 15.43 16.84 17.39
C VAL A 48 16.26 16.03 18.38
N GLU A 49 15.99 14.72 18.54
CA GLU A 49 16.77 13.87 19.46
C GLU A 49 18.20 13.65 19.00
N GLY A 50 18.54 14.03 17.76
CA GLY A 50 19.84 13.77 17.17
C GLY A 50 20.33 12.37 17.59
N ALA A 51 20.60 11.46 16.69
CA ALA A 51 21.08 10.14 17.09
C ALA A 51 22.15 10.29 18.17
N PRO A 52 22.07 9.54 19.30
CA PRO A 52 23.11 9.56 20.29
C PRO A 52 24.46 9.41 19.58
N ALA A 53 25.46 10.21 19.96
CA ALA A 53 26.76 10.29 19.27
C ALA A 53 27.47 8.94 19.15
N ASP A 54 27.04 7.92 19.89
CA ASP A 54 27.60 6.56 19.93
C ASP A 54 26.72 5.48 19.24
N MET A 55 25.54 5.82 18.71
CA MET A 55 24.85 4.94 17.77
C MET A 55 25.38 5.24 16.38
N GLU A 56 26.10 4.29 15.78
CA GLU A 56 26.31 4.28 14.34
C GLU A 56 24.96 4.60 13.69
N GLN A 57 24.87 5.78 13.08
CA GLN A 57 23.69 6.15 12.30
C GLN A 57 23.50 4.99 11.32
N PRO A 58 22.32 4.32 11.27
CA PRO A 58 22.10 3.29 10.28
C PRO A 58 22.49 3.92 8.96
N SER A 59 23.51 3.35 8.31
CA SER A 59 24.16 3.94 7.14
C SER A 59 23.06 4.24 6.12
N ALA A 60 22.75 5.52 5.91
CA ALA A 60 21.68 5.91 5.03
C ALA A 60 21.94 5.31 3.65
N PHE A 61 20.95 4.67 3.07
CA PHE A 61 21.07 3.99 1.80
C PHE A 61 21.24 5.03 0.69
N ASN A 62 22.43 5.07 0.08
CA ASN A 62 22.70 5.97 -1.03
C ASN A 62 22.06 5.42 -2.30
N LEU A 63 21.19 6.20 -2.91
CA LEU A 63 20.57 5.84 -4.17
C LEU A 63 21.56 6.10 -5.29
N ALA A 64 22.13 5.02 -5.86
CA ALA A 64 23.07 5.04 -6.95
C ALA A 64 22.36 4.68 -8.27
N PRO A 65 21.80 5.67 -8.99
CA PRO A 65 21.01 5.43 -10.18
C PRO A 65 21.87 5.05 -11.37
N ALA A 66 21.28 4.35 -12.34
CA ALA A 66 21.85 4.14 -13.65
C ALA A 66 22.12 5.49 -14.34
N ARG A 67 23.21 5.55 -15.11
CA ARG A 67 23.62 6.77 -15.84
C ARG A 67 23.60 6.59 -17.36
N LYS A 68 23.38 5.37 -17.81
CA LYS A 68 23.33 5.03 -19.24
C LYS A 68 21.91 4.63 -19.62
N ALA A 69 21.59 4.77 -20.90
CA ALA A 69 20.35 4.27 -21.47
C ALA A 69 20.18 2.78 -21.15
N LEU A 70 18.97 2.40 -20.78
CA LEU A 70 18.65 1.03 -20.38
C LEU A 70 18.36 0.18 -21.63
N ALA A 71 18.76 -1.09 -21.56
CA ALA A 71 18.32 -2.14 -22.47
C ALA A 71 18.25 -3.41 -21.63
N VAL A 72 17.22 -3.50 -20.76
CA VAL A 72 17.17 -4.54 -19.74
C VAL A 72 15.85 -5.29 -19.78
N GLU A 73 15.94 -6.58 -19.52
CA GLU A 73 14.82 -7.45 -19.23
C GLU A 73 14.84 -7.78 -17.74
N LEU A 74 13.73 -7.50 -17.05
CA LEU A 74 13.60 -7.64 -15.61
C LEU A 74 12.44 -8.60 -15.30
N PRO A 75 12.50 -9.31 -14.17
CA PRO A 75 11.36 -10.09 -13.73
C PRO A 75 10.18 -9.18 -13.38
N ALA A 76 8.99 -9.62 -13.80
CA ALA A 76 7.77 -8.92 -13.44
C ALA A 76 7.52 -8.97 -11.93
N PRO A 77 7.27 -7.84 -11.28
CA PRO A 77 6.92 -7.84 -9.86
C PRO A 77 5.55 -8.49 -9.64
N ALA A 78 5.52 -9.55 -8.86
CA ALA A 78 4.29 -10.24 -8.50
C ALA A 78 3.46 -9.43 -7.50
N SER A 79 2.13 -9.52 -7.61
CA SER A 79 1.21 -8.98 -6.61
C SER A 79 1.28 -9.81 -5.34
N ASP A 80 1.31 -9.14 -4.20
CA ASP A 80 1.16 -9.76 -2.88
C ASP A 80 -0.31 -9.78 -2.40
N ARG A 81 -1.15 -8.93 -2.98
CA ARG A 81 -2.53 -8.74 -2.57
C ARG A 81 -3.43 -9.89 -2.98
N LEU A 82 -3.38 -10.29 -4.25
CA LEU A 82 -4.22 -11.38 -4.77
C LEU A 82 -3.95 -12.72 -4.09
N PRO A 83 -2.71 -13.16 -3.85
CA PRO A 83 -2.44 -14.37 -3.08
C PRO A 83 -3.06 -14.34 -1.67
N ARG A 84 -3.03 -13.19 -0.99
CA ARG A 84 -3.65 -13.03 0.33
C ARG A 84 -5.16 -13.20 0.28
N VAL A 85 -5.83 -12.57 -0.70
CA VAL A 85 -7.26 -12.74 -0.93
C VAL A 85 -7.61 -14.20 -1.21
N ARG A 86 -6.85 -14.86 -2.09
CA ARG A 86 -7.05 -16.28 -2.42
C ARG A 86 -6.84 -17.20 -1.21
N MET A 87 -5.84 -16.93 -0.37
CA MET A 87 -5.65 -17.67 0.89
C MET A 87 -6.85 -17.56 1.82
N VAL A 88 -7.46 -16.37 1.91
CA VAL A 88 -8.66 -16.11 2.73
C VAL A 88 -9.86 -16.85 2.14
N LEU A 89 -10.11 -16.73 0.85
CA LEU A 89 -11.20 -17.44 0.17
C LEU A 89 -11.08 -18.96 0.33
N ALA A 90 -9.87 -19.51 0.14
CA ALA A 90 -9.61 -20.94 0.36
C ALA A 90 -9.84 -21.34 1.83
N ALA A 91 -9.52 -20.47 2.79
CA ALA A 91 -9.75 -20.75 4.21
C ALA A 91 -11.24 -20.76 4.56
N SER A 92 -12.03 -19.85 3.99
CA SER A 92 -13.49 -19.78 4.18
C SER A 92 -14.20 -21.03 3.62
N GLY A 93 -13.77 -21.50 2.45
CA GLY A 93 -14.38 -22.62 1.75
C GLY A 93 -13.80 -23.99 2.08
N ALA A 94 -12.77 -24.09 2.92
CA ALA A 94 -11.99 -25.32 3.12
C ALA A 94 -11.42 -25.90 1.81
N THR A 95 -11.09 -25.04 0.87
CA THR A 95 -10.64 -25.41 -0.47
C THR A 95 -9.18 -25.87 -0.43
N GLU A 96 -8.86 -26.88 -1.23
CA GLU A 96 -7.49 -27.28 -1.51
C GLU A 96 -7.03 -26.65 -2.82
N CYS A 97 -5.88 -25.98 -2.82
CA CYS A 97 -5.29 -25.37 -4.01
C CYS A 97 -3.82 -25.03 -3.77
N THR A 98 -3.08 -24.79 -4.86
CA THR A 98 -1.70 -24.31 -4.82
C THR A 98 -1.60 -22.94 -5.48
N LEU A 99 -1.04 -21.97 -4.74
CA LEU A 99 -0.70 -20.65 -5.28
C LEU A 99 0.75 -20.69 -5.75
N HIS A 100 1.02 -20.22 -6.96
CA HIS A 100 2.35 -20.24 -7.57
C HIS A 100 2.89 -18.81 -7.75
N GLY A 101 4.22 -18.66 -7.76
CA GLY A 101 4.91 -17.39 -8.01
C GLY A 101 4.61 -16.31 -6.97
N VAL A 102 4.19 -16.70 -5.78
CA VAL A 102 3.85 -15.77 -4.70
C VAL A 102 5.11 -15.07 -4.19
N PRO A 103 5.12 -13.73 -4.05
CA PRO A 103 6.29 -13.04 -3.53
C PRO A 103 6.53 -13.38 -2.06
N LEU A 104 7.78 -13.70 -1.72
CA LEU A 104 8.21 -13.91 -0.33
C LEU A 104 8.42 -12.54 0.33
N ASN A 105 7.36 -11.95 0.85
CA ASN A 105 7.40 -10.65 1.52
C ASN A 105 6.67 -10.67 2.86
N GLY A 106 6.85 -9.61 3.65
CA GLY A 106 6.24 -9.47 4.98
C GLY A 106 4.72 -9.66 4.97
N PRO A 107 3.98 -8.89 4.16
CA PRO A 107 2.51 -8.96 4.14
C PRO A 107 1.95 -10.36 3.83
N VAL A 108 2.53 -11.08 2.88
CA VAL A 108 2.10 -12.46 2.54
C VAL A 108 2.38 -13.42 3.69
N MET A 109 3.58 -13.36 4.25
CA MET A 109 3.99 -14.27 5.32
C MET A 109 3.19 -14.05 6.60
N GLU A 110 2.89 -12.81 6.95
CA GLU A 110 2.07 -12.49 8.13
C GLU A 110 0.60 -12.87 7.92
N CYS A 111 0.05 -12.71 6.72
CA CYS A 111 -1.28 -13.21 6.37
C CYS A 111 -1.36 -14.73 6.52
N LEU A 112 -0.38 -15.46 5.98
CA LEU A 112 -0.29 -16.92 6.09
C LEU A 112 -0.25 -17.38 7.54
N LYS A 113 0.61 -16.75 8.36
CA LYS A 113 0.74 -17.04 9.79
C LYS A 113 -0.57 -16.75 10.54
N GLY A 114 -1.19 -15.58 10.30
CA GLY A 114 -2.45 -15.19 10.92
C GLY A 114 -3.57 -16.16 10.61
N LEU A 115 -3.72 -16.59 9.36
CA LEU A 115 -4.70 -17.59 8.96
C LEU A 115 -4.45 -18.94 9.64
N ASN A 116 -3.19 -19.37 9.77
CA ASN A 116 -2.86 -20.61 10.47
C ASN A 116 -3.16 -20.53 11.98
N GLN A 117 -2.98 -19.37 12.60
CA GLN A 117 -3.35 -19.16 14.01
C GLN A 117 -4.85 -19.36 14.26
N VAL A 118 -5.70 -19.06 13.29
CA VAL A 118 -7.15 -19.23 13.39
C VAL A 118 -7.66 -20.59 12.85
N GLY A 119 -6.74 -21.46 12.44
CA GLY A 119 -7.06 -22.85 12.10
C GLY A 119 -7.00 -23.21 10.62
N ALA A 120 -6.59 -22.28 9.74
CA ALA A 120 -6.28 -22.62 8.35
C ALA A 120 -5.02 -23.52 8.29
N ARG A 121 -4.85 -24.19 7.17
CA ARG A 121 -3.68 -25.04 6.91
C ARG A 121 -2.98 -24.55 5.65
N ARG A 122 -2.10 -23.54 5.81
CA ARG A 122 -1.36 -22.92 4.73
C ARG A 122 0.12 -23.16 4.96
N ARG A 123 0.81 -23.67 3.96
CA ARG A 123 2.24 -23.98 4.05
C ARG A 123 2.98 -23.32 2.89
N TRP A 124 3.99 -22.54 3.25
CA TRP A 124 4.98 -22.07 2.29
C TRP A 124 5.86 -23.23 1.85
N GLU A 125 6.06 -23.34 0.56
CA GLU A 125 6.99 -24.28 -0.08
C GLU A 125 8.06 -23.49 -0.85
N GLU A 126 9.07 -24.17 -1.32
CA GLU A 126 10.11 -23.58 -2.15
C GLU A 126 9.53 -22.95 -3.43
N ASP A 127 10.27 -22.07 -4.08
CA ASP A 127 9.94 -21.42 -5.34
C ASP A 127 8.65 -20.58 -5.36
N GLY A 128 8.30 -19.98 -4.21
CA GLY A 128 7.13 -19.09 -4.14
C GLY A 128 5.80 -19.83 -4.24
N ARG A 129 5.73 -21.06 -3.77
CA ARG A 129 4.48 -21.82 -3.70
C ARG A 129 3.87 -21.76 -2.31
N ILE A 130 2.56 -21.60 -2.25
CA ILE A 130 1.77 -21.78 -1.04
C ILE A 130 0.76 -22.87 -1.26
N LEU A 131 0.92 -23.97 -0.52
CA LEU A 131 -0.06 -25.03 -0.46
C LEU A 131 -1.17 -24.66 0.52
N CYS A 132 -2.37 -24.50 0.01
CA CYS A 132 -3.60 -24.36 0.79
C CYS A 132 -4.20 -25.75 0.95
N GLN A 133 -4.04 -26.36 2.12
CA GLN A 133 -4.61 -27.67 2.39
C GLN A 133 -6.09 -27.56 2.71
N GLY A 134 -6.88 -28.49 2.23
CA GLY A 134 -8.27 -28.67 2.59
C GLY A 134 -8.43 -28.99 4.09
N GLY A 135 -9.62 -28.85 4.59
CA GLY A 135 -9.95 -29.14 6.00
C GLY A 135 -11.26 -28.50 6.41
N GLU A 136 -11.42 -28.26 7.69
CA GLU A 136 -12.58 -27.52 8.21
C GLU A 136 -12.46 -26.03 7.88
N PRO A 137 -13.50 -25.42 7.29
CA PRO A 137 -13.52 -23.97 7.06
C PRO A 137 -13.23 -23.19 8.34
N VAL A 138 -12.50 -22.08 8.26
CA VAL A 138 -12.32 -21.20 9.44
C VAL A 138 -13.55 -20.36 9.73
N SER A 139 -14.41 -20.16 8.74
CA SER A 139 -15.73 -19.50 8.86
C SER A 139 -16.82 -20.44 9.36
N GLY A 140 -17.96 -19.87 9.81
CA GLY A 140 -19.18 -20.59 10.16
C GLY A 140 -19.65 -20.33 11.59
N TYR A 141 -20.94 -19.99 11.76
CA TYR A 141 -21.51 -19.63 13.07
C TYR A 141 -21.68 -20.85 14.00
N ASN A 142 -21.84 -22.06 13.47
CA ASN A 142 -21.93 -23.28 14.24
C ASN A 142 -20.59 -23.77 14.84
N LYS A 143 -19.52 -23.02 14.62
CA LYS A 143 -18.20 -23.32 15.20
C LYS A 143 -18.16 -23.00 16.69
N SER A 144 -17.34 -23.73 17.41
CA SER A 144 -16.98 -23.35 18.79
C SER A 144 -16.32 -21.96 18.82
N ILE A 145 -16.48 -21.26 19.94
CA ILE A 145 -15.84 -19.94 20.13
C ILE A 145 -14.34 -20.09 19.98
N LEU A 146 -13.79 -19.33 19.05
CA LEU A 146 -12.34 -19.23 18.86
C LEU A 146 -11.77 -18.20 19.83
N ASP A 147 -10.93 -18.62 20.77
CA ASP A 147 -10.23 -17.73 21.70
C ASP A 147 -8.72 -17.82 21.45
N LYS A 148 -8.16 -16.79 20.82
CA LYS A 148 -6.76 -16.76 20.35
C LYS A 148 -6.16 -15.36 20.37
N VAL A 149 -4.84 -15.33 20.35
CA VAL A 149 -4.05 -14.13 19.98
C VAL A 149 -3.60 -14.28 18.55
N VAL A 150 -3.84 -13.26 17.71
CA VAL A 150 -3.51 -13.26 16.29
C VAL A 150 -2.59 -12.09 15.99
N HIS A 151 -1.48 -12.36 15.32
CA HIS A 151 -0.55 -11.36 14.83
C HIS A 151 -0.79 -11.12 13.35
N VAL A 152 -0.96 -9.84 12.96
CA VAL A 152 -1.30 -9.44 11.59
C VAL A 152 -0.18 -8.69 10.86
N GLY A 153 1.00 -8.57 11.47
CA GLY A 153 2.14 -7.83 10.93
C GLY A 153 1.95 -6.31 11.05
N ASP A 154 2.40 -5.57 10.04
CA ASP A 154 2.30 -4.10 9.95
C ASP A 154 1.44 -3.62 8.78
N ASP A 155 0.71 -4.52 8.13
CA ASP A 155 -0.11 -4.24 6.96
C ASP A 155 -1.58 -4.08 7.34
N PRO A 156 -2.21 -2.91 7.11
CA PRO A 156 -3.63 -2.69 7.42
C PRO A 156 -4.57 -3.66 6.69
N PHE A 157 -4.22 -4.07 5.47
CA PHE A 157 -5.06 -5.00 4.73
C PHE A 157 -5.11 -6.39 5.39
N ASN A 158 -3.98 -6.88 5.93
CA ASN A 158 -3.97 -8.12 6.72
C ASN A 158 -4.86 -8.01 7.96
N LEU A 159 -4.84 -6.86 8.63
CA LEU A 159 -5.73 -6.59 9.75
C LEU A 159 -7.20 -6.70 9.33
N TYR A 160 -7.60 -6.04 8.25
CA TYR A 160 -8.97 -6.05 7.79
C TYR A 160 -9.41 -7.42 7.26
N LEU A 161 -8.56 -8.12 6.51
CA LEU A 161 -8.81 -9.50 6.09
C LEU A 161 -9.09 -10.40 7.31
N MET A 162 -8.29 -10.29 8.37
CA MET A 162 -8.48 -11.07 9.58
C MET A 162 -9.75 -10.67 10.33
N LEU A 163 -10.03 -9.37 10.47
CA LEU A 163 -11.24 -8.88 11.14
C LEU A 163 -12.50 -9.42 10.46
N PHE A 164 -12.65 -9.19 9.15
CA PHE A 164 -13.86 -9.59 8.43
C PHE A 164 -13.98 -11.10 8.22
N GLN A 165 -12.86 -11.81 8.14
CA GLN A 165 -12.89 -13.27 8.15
C GLN A 165 -13.43 -13.80 9.51
N MET A 166 -13.09 -13.14 10.62
CA MET A 166 -13.44 -13.62 11.95
C MET A 166 -14.84 -13.19 12.42
N VAL A 167 -15.49 -12.21 11.77
CA VAL A 167 -16.92 -11.93 12.05
C VAL A 167 -17.85 -13.05 11.57
N THR A 168 -17.37 -13.92 10.68
CA THR A 168 -18.14 -15.04 10.14
C THR A 168 -18.27 -16.22 11.10
N ARG A 169 -17.65 -16.18 12.29
CA ARG A 169 -17.74 -17.22 13.32
C ARG A 169 -17.74 -16.64 14.72
N PRO A 170 -18.27 -17.35 15.74
CA PRO A 170 -18.08 -16.92 17.12
C PRO A 170 -16.61 -16.85 17.49
N ALA A 171 -16.14 -15.68 17.95
CA ALA A 171 -14.72 -15.46 18.22
C ALA A 171 -14.49 -14.44 19.35
N ARG A 172 -13.40 -14.64 20.10
CA ARG A 172 -12.79 -13.70 21.03
C ARG A 172 -11.31 -13.61 20.72
N LEU A 173 -10.91 -12.64 19.92
CA LEU A 173 -9.54 -12.52 19.48
C LEU A 173 -8.86 -11.31 20.09
N LYS A 174 -7.63 -11.49 20.56
CA LYS A 174 -6.72 -10.38 20.78
C LYS A 174 -5.87 -10.24 19.52
N ILE A 175 -6.08 -9.14 18.80
CA ILE A 175 -5.32 -8.84 17.58
C ILE A 175 -4.16 -7.95 17.96
N ILE A 176 -2.96 -8.34 17.55
CA ILE A 176 -1.72 -7.61 17.76
C ILE A 176 -1.01 -7.39 16.41
N GLY A 177 -0.22 -6.35 16.34
CA GLY A 177 0.54 -5.99 15.13
C GLY A 177 1.80 -5.21 15.48
N GLU A 178 2.55 -4.86 14.46
CA GLU A 178 3.77 -4.07 14.56
C GLU A 178 3.49 -2.58 14.82
N SER A 179 4.55 -1.78 14.79
CA SER A 179 4.49 -0.38 15.24
C SER A 179 3.53 0.49 14.45
N GLY A 180 3.41 0.30 13.12
CA GLY A 180 2.52 1.09 12.26
C GLY A 180 1.05 0.91 12.61
N LEU A 181 0.65 -0.32 12.93
CA LEU A 181 -0.75 -0.62 13.29
C LEU A 181 -1.15 -0.16 14.70
N LYS A 182 -0.21 0.27 15.54
CA LYS A 182 -0.52 0.91 16.82
C LYS A 182 -1.16 2.28 16.67
N PHE A 183 -0.95 2.93 15.52
CA PHE A 183 -1.42 4.27 15.21
C PHE A 183 -2.51 4.31 14.14
N VAL A 184 -2.94 3.13 13.66
CA VAL A 184 -4.04 3.07 12.71
C VAL A 184 -5.33 3.53 13.38
N ASP A 185 -6.09 4.38 12.68
CA ASP A 185 -7.43 4.76 13.16
C ASP A 185 -8.41 3.62 12.92
N LEU A 186 -8.87 3.00 14.00
CA LEU A 186 -9.88 1.95 13.97
C LEU A 186 -11.30 2.46 14.30
N ALA A 187 -11.51 3.75 14.44
CA ALA A 187 -12.84 4.30 14.77
C ALA A 187 -13.88 3.94 13.69
N PRO A 188 -13.63 4.08 12.37
CA PRO A 188 -14.59 3.67 11.35
C PRO A 188 -14.98 2.19 11.46
N ILE A 189 -13.99 1.33 11.72
CA ILE A 189 -14.22 -0.12 11.90
C ILE A 189 -15.02 -0.41 13.17
N ARG A 190 -14.72 0.28 14.27
CA ARG A 190 -15.46 0.11 15.54
C ARG A 190 -16.93 0.51 15.42
N HIS A 191 -17.23 1.53 14.62
CA HIS A 191 -18.61 1.95 14.36
C HIS A 191 -19.33 1.01 13.42
N PHE A 192 -18.62 0.39 12.48
CA PHE A 192 -19.21 -0.49 11.48
C PHE A 192 -19.45 -1.94 11.99
N LEU A 193 -18.52 -2.52 12.74
CA LEU A 193 -18.60 -3.92 13.20
C LEU A 193 -19.87 -4.30 13.98
N PRO A 194 -20.50 -3.41 14.79
CA PRO A 194 -21.77 -3.74 15.43
C PRO A 194 -22.90 -4.12 14.48
N LEU A 195 -22.91 -3.57 13.25
CA LEU A 195 -23.86 -3.94 12.20
C LEU A 195 -23.66 -5.39 11.72
N LEU A 196 -22.46 -5.93 11.93
CA LEU A 196 -22.08 -7.31 11.59
C LEU A 196 -22.12 -8.24 12.81
N GLY A 197 -22.76 -7.83 13.91
CA GLY A 197 -22.83 -8.62 15.13
C GLY A 197 -21.49 -8.83 15.84
N ALA A 198 -20.55 -7.89 15.66
CA ALA A 198 -19.22 -7.94 16.23
C ALA A 198 -18.85 -6.64 16.95
N ARG A 199 -17.85 -6.70 17.82
CA ARG A 199 -17.35 -5.56 18.57
C ARG A 199 -15.84 -5.55 18.59
N LEU A 200 -15.24 -4.39 18.33
CA LEU A 200 -13.80 -4.16 18.43
C LEU A 200 -13.52 -3.16 19.54
N THR A 201 -12.69 -3.55 20.51
CA THR A 201 -12.31 -2.69 21.64
C THR A 201 -10.79 -2.57 21.75
N SER A 202 -10.28 -1.38 22.08
CA SER A 202 -8.87 -1.22 22.37
C SER A 202 -8.49 -1.96 23.64
N VAL A 203 -7.33 -2.63 23.66
CA VAL A 203 -6.78 -3.26 24.86
C VAL A 203 -6.06 -2.25 25.74
N VAL A 204 -5.52 -1.19 25.12
CA VAL A 204 -4.80 -0.13 25.83
C VAL A 204 -5.68 1.11 25.87
N PRO A 205 -6.06 1.61 27.06
CA PRO A 205 -6.87 2.82 27.18
C PRO A 205 -6.20 4.02 26.48
N GLY A 206 -6.98 4.77 25.70
CA GLY A 206 -6.49 5.95 24.98
C GLY A 206 -5.64 5.67 23.74
N GLN A 207 -5.51 4.41 23.33
CA GLN A 207 -4.86 4.03 22.07
C GLN A 207 -5.92 3.67 21.02
N GLU A 208 -5.83 4.29 19.84
CA GLU A 208 -6.81 4.08 18.77
C GLU A 208 -6.56 2.79 17.96
N GLY A 209 -5.29 2.42 17.77
CA GLY A 209 -4.88 1.27 17.00
C GLY A 209 -4.76 -0.04 17.79
N LEU A 210 -3.91 -0.93 17.32
CA LEU A 210 -3.62 -2.20 17.98
C LEU A 210 -2.76 -2.02 19.23
N PRO A 211 -2.87 -2.92 20.23
CA PRO A 211 -3.67 -4.14 20.25
C PRO A 211 -5.16 -3.89 20.50
N ALA A 212 -6.00 -4.68 19.85
CA ALA A 212 -7.44 -4.62 20.00
C ALA A 212 -8.03 -5.99 20.26
N ARG A 213 -9.23 -6.03 20.86
CA ARG A 213 -10.00 -7.25 21.09
C ARG A 213 -11.22 -7.25 20.18
N LEU A 214 -11.35 -8.28 19.36
CA LEU A 214 -12.54 -8.57 18.57
C LEU A 214 -13.39 -9.61 19.32
N GLU A 215 -14.68 -9.31 19.47
CA GLU A 215 -15.70 -10.26 19.90
C GLU A 215 -16.74 -10.35 18.79
N SER A 216 -17.06 -11.56 18.34
CA SER A 216 -18.03 -11.80 17.27
C SER A 216 -19.05 -12.86 17.71
N SER A 217 -20.32 -12.59 17.40
CA SER A 217 -21.43 -13.53 17.56
C SER A 217 -21.70 -14.37 16.29
N ALA A 218 -21.11 -13.99 15.16
CA ALA A 218 -21.41 -14.50 13.82
C ALA A 218 -22.87 -14.31 13.37
N MET A 219 -23.59 -13.38 13.97
CA MET A 219 -24.96 -13.02 13.55
C MET A 219 -24.88 -11.95 12.45
N LEU A 220 -24.70 -12.41 11.22
CA LEU A 220 -24.53 -11.54 10.07
C LEU A 220 -25.86 -11.14 9.45
N PRO A 221 -26.04 -9.88 9.01
CA PRO A 221 -27.23 -9.42 8.32
C PRO A 221 -27.27 -9.91 6.86
N SER A 222 -28.46 -9.84 6.21
CA SER A 222 -28.61 -10.06 4.77
C SER A 222 -28.32 -8.82 3.94
N ASP A 223 -28.39 -7.64 4.56
CA ASP A 223 -28.21 -6.36 3.90
C ASP A 223 -27.25 -5.49 4.71
N VAL A 224 -26.24 -4.95 4.04
CA VAL A 224 -25.18 -4.16 4.66
C VAL A 224 -25.01 -2.85 3.89
N ALA A 225 -25.27 -1.74 4.54
CA ALA A 225 -24.90 -0.42 4.00
C ALA A 225 -23.48 -0.04 4.45
N VAL A 226 -22.60 0.22 3.51
CA VAL A 226 -21.21 0.59 3.79
C VAL A 226 -21.11 2.09 4.03
N PRO A 227 -20.59 2.53 5.19
CA PRO A 227 -20.40 3.96 5.46
C PRO A 227 -19.27 4.55 4.62
N ALA A 228 -19.39 5.83 4.29
CA ALA A 228 -18.43 6.54 3.45
C ALA A 228 -17.00 6.60 4.04
N GLU A 229 -16.91 6.60 5.37
CA GLU A 229 -15.65 6.67 6.12
C GLU A 229 -14.93 5.32 6.28
N LEU A 230 -15.53 4.21 5.82
CA LEU A 230 -14.85 2.92 5.89
C LEU A 230 -13.58 2.94 5.01
N PRO A 231 -12.41 2.54 5.52
CA PRO A 231 -11.20 2.51 4.69
C PRO A 231 -11.37 1.60 3.46
N ALA A 232 -10.81 2.01 2.32
CA ALA A 232 -10.88 1.25 1.06
C ALA A 232 -10.39 -0.21 1.20
N ASP A 233 -9.28 -0.41 1.93
CA ASP A 233 -8.76 -1.75 2.23
C ASP A 233 -9.71 -2.57 3.11
N ALA A 234 -10.42 -1.92 4.02
CA ALA A 234 -11.43 -2.58 4.85
C ALA A 234 -12.65 -2.99 4.02
N LEU A 235 -13.09 -2.13 3.10
CA LEU A 235 -14.18 -2.47 2.18
C LEU A 235 -13.81 -3.66 1.30
N GLU A 236 -12.62 -3.68 0.70
CA GLU A 236 -12.17 -4.81 -0.11
C GLU A 236 -12.15 -6.11 0.72
N ALA A 237 -11.61 -6.07 1.93
CA ALA A 237 -11.59 -7.23 2.84
C ALA A 237 -12.99 -7.70 3.25
N LEU A 238 -13.93 -6.77 3.47
CA LEU A 238 -15.34 -7.08 3.72
C LEU A 238 -15.96 -7.83 2.56
N LEU A 239 -15.83 -7.30 1.33
CA LEU A 239 -16.39 -7.94 0.13
C LEU A 239 -15.81 -9.33 -0.11
N VAL A 240 -14.52 -9.55 0.15
CA VAL A 240 -13.90 -10.88 0.10
C VAL A 240 -14.49 -11.82 1.15
N ALA A 241 -14.72 -11.33 2.37
CA ALA A 241 -15.25 -12.14 3.46
C ALA A 241 -16.69 -12.60 3.25
N THR A 242 -17.48 -11.88 2.42
CA THR A 242 -18.88 -12.28 2.12
C THR A 242 -18.98 -13.68 1.51
N ALA A 243 -17.95 -14.15 0.80
CA ALA A 243 -17.89 -15.50 0.26
C ALA A 243 -18.01 -16.61 1.33
N GLY A 244 -17.57 -16.31 2.57
CA GLY A 244 -17.62 -17.22 3.71
C GLY A 244 -18.84 -17.05 4.62
N TRP A 245 -19.81 -16.19 4.25
CA TRP A 245 -21.03 -16.01 5.01
C TRP A 245 -21.94 -17.23 4.86
N GLU A 246 -22.97 -17.34 5.67
CA GLU A 246 -23.88 -18.48 5.61
C GLU A 246 -25.16 -18.20 4.83
N ARG A 247 -25.43 -16.95 4.55
CA ARG A 247 -26.61 -16.47 3.84
C ARG A 247 -26.23 -15.52 2.74
N ASP A 248 -27.07 -15.42 1.75
CA ASP A 248 -26.97 -14.40 0.72
C ASP A 248 -26.92 -13.02 1.36
N VAL A 249 -26.08 -12.18 0.80
CA VAL A 249 -25.90 -10.80 1.29
C VAL A 249 -25.88 -9.83 0.15
N THR A 250 -26.54 -8.68 0.38
CA THR A 250 -26.45 -7.50 -0.49
C THR A 250 -25.64 -6.43 0.24
N VAL A 251 -24.56 -6.00 -0.36
CA VAL A 251 -23.71 -4.93 0.16
C VAL A 251 -23.96 -3.67 -0.64
N ASP A 252 -24.57 -2.67 0.00
CA ASP A 252 -24.78 -1.36 -0.60
C ASP A 252 -23.51 -0.50 -0.46
N LEU A 253 -23.00 -0.08 -1.62
CA LEU A 253 -21.76 0.67 -1.78
C LEU A 253 -22.02 2.12 -2.25
N SER A 254 -23.29 2.52 -2.41
CA SER A 254 -23.67 3.79 -3.03
C SER A 254 -23.08 5.00 -2.32
N GLY A 255 -22.91 4.93 -1.00
CA GLY A 255 -22.34 6.01 -0.19
C GLY A 255 -20.81 6.06 -0.18
N HIS A 256 -20.11 5.08 -0.75
CA HIS A 256 -18.66 4.96 -0.63
C HIS A 256 -17.94 5.44 -1.90
N ALA A 257 -17.09 6.47 -1.78
CA ALA A 257 -16.41 7.09 -2.93
C ALA A 257 -15.57 6.10 -3.78
N GLU A 258 -14.91 5.13 -3.14
CA GLU A 258 -14.12 4.09 -3.81
C GLU A 258 -14.91 2.81 -4.11
N GLY A 259 -16.21 2.76 -3.80
CA GLY A 259 -17.04 1.56 -3.90
C GLY A 259 -16.99 0.92 -5.29
N ARG A 260 -17.19 1.73 -6.35
CA ARG A 260 -17.17 1.27 -7.75
C ARG A 260 -15.80 0.70 -8.15
N ASN A 261 -14.73 1.34 -7.72
CA ASN A 261 -13.37 0.89 -8.01
C ASN A 261 -13.05 -0.44 -7.28
N ILE A 262 -13.46 -0.55 -6.01
CA ILE A 262 -13.17 -1.75 -5.22
C ILE A 262 -13.98 -2.94 -5.70
N VAL A 263 -15.28 -2.75 -5.98
CA VAL A 263 -16.12 -3.84 -6.47
C VAL A 263 -15.66 -4.34 -7.84
N SER A 264 -15.16 -3.47 -8.70
CA SER A 264 -14.61 -3.88 -10.01
C SER A 264 -13.38 -4.78 -9.91
N LYS A 265 -12.63 -4.69 -8.78
CA LYS A 265 -11.51 -5.58 -8.47
C LYS A 265 -11.96 -6.90 -7.84
N VAL A 266 -12.89 -6.82 -6.88
CA VAL A 266 -13.29 -7.98 -6.08
C VAL A 266 -14.24 -8.91 -6.83
N LEU A 267 -15.18 -8.37 -7.60
CA LEU A 267 -16.17 -9.17 -8.33
C LEU A 267 -15.55 -10.23 -9.25
N PRO A 268 -14.57 -9.91 -10.11
CA PRO A 268 -13.91 -10.93 -10.94
C PRO A 268 -13.18 -12.00 -10.11
N ILE A 269 -12.61 -11.62 -8.96
CA ILE A 269 -11.93 -12.57 -8.06
C ILE A 269 -12.94 -13.56 -7.47
N LEU A 270 -14.08 -13.07 -6.96
CA LEU A 270 -15.14 -13.92 -6.44
C LEU A 270 -15.68 -14.86 -7.52
N GLN A 271 -15.97 -14.32 -8.70
CA GLN A 271 -16.48 -15.12 -9.83
C GLN A 271 -15.47 -16.17 -10.30
N SER A 272 -14.17 -15.82 -10.39
CA SER A 272 -13.11 -16.78 -10.75
C SER A 272 -12.93 -17.88 -9.70
N ALA A 273 -13.30 -17.60 -8.44
CA ALA A 273 -13.34 -18.59 -7.37
C ALA A 273 -14.66 -19.38 -7.33
N GLY A 274 -15.53 -19.26 -8.35
CA GLY A 274 -16.80 -19.98 -8.41
C GLY A 274 -17.89 -19.44 -7.46
N ILE A 275 -17.66 -18.29 -6.84
CA ILE A 275 -18.65 -17.64 -5.98
C ILE A 275 -19.63 -16.85 -6.86
N LYS A 276 -20.92 -17.10 -6.64
CA LYS A 276 -21.97 -16.40 -7.39
C LYS A 276 -22.10 -14.98 -6.84
N ALA A 277 -21.68 -14.02 -7.63
CA ALA A 277 -21.77 -12.60 -7.30
C ALA A 277 -22.27 -11.79 -8.49
N SER A 278 -23.13 -10.84 -8.24
CA SER A 278 -23.72 -9.93 -9.25
C SER A 278 -23.70 -8.50 -8.75
N LEU A 279 -23.41 -7.58 -9.67
CA LEU A 279 -23.33 -6.14 -9.43
C LEU A 279 -24.60 -5.46 -9.97
N THR A 280 -25.22 -4.62 -9.17
CA THR A 280 -26.18 -3.63 -9.62
C THR A 280 -25.47 -2.27 -9.60
N ASP A 281 -25.31 -1.66 -10.78
CA ASP A 281 -24.65 -0.36 -10.96
C ASP A 281 -25.56 0.54 -11.80
N THR A 282 -26.25 1.46 -11.13
CA THR A 282 -27.13 2.46 -11.73
C THR A 282 -26.67 3.86 -11.32
N GLU A 283 -27.35 4.92 -11.75
CA GLU A 283 -27.04 6.29 -11.31
C GLU A 283 -27.16 6.45 -9.80
N ASP A 284 -28.19 5.84 -9.18
CA ASP A 284 -28.52 6.04 -7.77
C ASP A 284 -28.06 4.87 -6.86
N THR A 285 -27.75 3.70 -7.44
CA THR A 285 -27.51 2.50 -6.65
C THR A 285 -26.28 1.77 -7.14
N LEU A 286 -25.37 1.51 -6.21
CA LEU A 286 -24.24 0.62 -6.41
C LEU A 286 -24.30 -0.47 -5.33
N SER A 287 -24.62 -1.71 -5.73
CA SER A 287 -24.68 -2.82 -4.76
C SER A 287 -24.11 -4.12 -5.32
N LEU A 288 -23.44 -4.87 -4.45
CA LEU A 288 -22.94 -6.20 -4.73
C LEU A 288 -23.79 -7.23 -3.99
N HIS A 289 -24.43 -8.12 -4.76
CA HIS A 289 -25.14 -9.28 -4.21
C HIS A 289 -24.23 -10.50 -4.32
N VAL A 290 -24.04 -11.22 -3.19
CA VAL A 290 -23.19 -12.41 -3.10
C VAL A 290 -24.00 -13.56 -2.53
N VAL A 291 -23.96 -14.68 -3.24
CA VAL A 291 -24.43 -15.99 -2.76
C VAL A 291 -23.21 -16.75 -2.26
N PRO A 292 -23.05 -16.91 -0.94
CA PRO A 292 -21.87 -17.55 -0.36
C PRO A 292 -21.70 -18.99 -0.83
N GLY A 293 -20.44 -19.45 -0.85
CA GLY A 293 -20.18 -20.80 -1.31
C GLY A 293 -18.72 -21.21 -1.06
N LYS A 294 -18.44 -22.48 -1.32
CA LYS A 294 -17.06 -22.96 -1.31
C LYS A 294 -16.32 -22.42 -2.52
N ALA A 295 -15.24 -21.72 -2.26
CA ALA A 295 -14.35 -21.30 -3.34
C ALA A 295 -13.82 -22.53 -4.10
N GLN A 296 -13.80 -22.45 -5.42
CA GLN A 296 -13.25 -23.47 -6.33
C GLN A 296 -12.19 -22.79 -7.17
N PHE A 297 -10.98 -23.28 -7.06
CA PHE A 297 -9.86 -22.75 -7.82
C PHE A 297 -9.35 -23.79 -8.82
N SER A 298 -8.76 -23.32 -9.91
CA SER A 298 -7.91 -24.17 -10.76
C SER A 298 -6.68 -24.63 -9.97
N ASP A 299 -6.07 -25.73 -10.38
CA ASP A 299 -4.94 -26.32 -9.67
C ASP A 299 -3.71 -25.39 -9.59
N GLU A 300 -3.54 -24.54 -10.59
CA GLU A 300 -2.47 -23.55 -10.64
C GLU A 300 -3.02 -22.12 -10.62
N LEU A 301 -2.73 -21.40 -9.54
CA LEU A 301 -3.09 -20.00 -9.40
C LEU A 301 -1.83 -19.14 -9.45
N LEU A 302 -1.70 -18.35 -10.51
CA LEU A 302 -0.61 -17.39 -10.66
C LEU A 302 -0.93 -16.09 -9.92
N PRO A 303 0.06 -15.40 -9.31
CA PRO A 303 -0.14 -14.08 -8.79
C PRO A 303 -0.34 -13.11 -9.95
N GLY A 304 -1.13 -12.09 -9.75
CA GLY A 304 -1.14 -10.98 -10.69
C GLY A 304 0.13 -10.13 -10.57
N ILE A 305 0.18 -9.09 -11.38
CA ILE A 305 1.24 -8.09 -11.28
C ILE A 305 0.98 -7.12 -10.13
N ASN A 306 2.05 -6.66 -9.53
CA ASN A 306 2.02 -5.44 -8.73
C ASN A 306 2.14 -4.25 -9.68
N VAL A 307 1.01 -3.62 -10.01
CA VAL A 307 0.94 -2.55 -11.02
C VAL A 307 1.85 -1.36 -10.66
N VAL A 308 1.91 -0.98 -9.38
CA VAL A 308 2.75 0.14 -8.94
C VAL A 308 4.24 -0.15 -9.12
N ALA A 309 4.67 -1.34 -8.71
CA ALA A 309 6.05 -1.76 -8.86
C ALA A 309 6.43 -1.95 -10.34
N ALA A 310 5.55 -2.53 -11.14
CA ALA A 310 5.73 -2.67 -12.59
C ALA A 310 5.83 -1.30 -13.26
N ALA A 311 4.92 -0.38 -12.96
CA ALA A 311 4.95 0.97 -13.50
C ALA A 311 6.23 1.71 -13.10
N THR A 312 6.73 1.50 -11.88
CA THR A 312 8.01 2.07 -11.43
C THR A 312 9.17 1.58 -12.28
N LEU A 313 9.27 0.27 -12.55
CA LEU A 313 10.34 -0.26 -13.39
C LEU A 313 10.21 0.20 -14.85
N LEU A 314 8.98 0.19 -15.38
CA LEU A 314 8.69 0.64 -16.75
C LEU A 314 8.86 2.16 -16.94
N ALA A 315 8.88 2.94 -15.87
CA ALA A 315 9.11 4.38 -15.92
C ALA A 315 10.59 4.77 -16.03
N MET A 316 11.52 3.87 -15.72
CA MET A 316 12.95 4.15 -15.71
C MET A 316 13.48 4.76 -17.03
N PRO A 317 13.05 4.30 -18.23
CA PRO A 317 13.49 4.89 -19.49
C PRO A 317 13.19 6.38 -19.61
N ALA A 318 12.14 6.91 -19.01
CA ALA A 318 11.82 8.34 -19.04
C ALA A 318 12.91 9.21 -18.39
N PHE A 319 13.69 8.64 -17.47
CA PHE A 319 14.77 9.33 -16.75
C PHE A 319 16.11 9.25 -17.46
N VAL A 320 16.45 8.09 -18.05
CA VAL A 320 17.80 7.83 -18.60
C VAL A 320 17.81 7.37 -20.05
N GLY A 321 16.64 7.18 -20.68
CA GLY A 321 16.49 6.66 -22.03
C GLY A 321 16.55 5.13 -22.13
N GLY A 322 16.27 4.63 -23.33
CA GLY A 322 16.35 3.21 -23.65
C GLY A 322 15.04 2.47 -23.40
N SER A 323 15.12 1.21 -23.03
CA SER A 323 13.97 0.34 -22.86
C SER A 323 14.08 -0.60 -21.66
N VAL A 324 12.94 -0.91 -21.08
CA VAL A 324 12.75 -1.94 -20.04
C VAL A 324 11.65 -2.89 -20.48
N LYS A 325 11.95 -4.18 -20.42
CA LYS A 325 11.00 -5.26 -20.66
C LYS A 325 10.79 -6.04 -19.36
N LEU A 326 9.54 -6.31 -19.02
CA LEU A 326 9.19 -7.13 -17.87
C LEU A 326 8.76 -8.51 -18.35
N SER A 327 9.53 -9.54 -17.94
CA SER A 327 9.28 -10.93 -18.27
C SER A 327 8.46 -11.63 -17.19
N GLY A 328 7.63 -12.58 -17.58
CA GLY A 328 6.82 -13.39 -16.68
C GLY A 328 5.43 -13.65 -17.23
N ARG A 329 4.71 -14.53 -16.59
CA ARG A 329 3.29 -14.75 -16.90
C ARG A 329 2.44 -13.78 -16.08
N TRP A 330 1.63 -13.00 -16.77
CA TRP A 330 0.78 -12.00 -16.20
C TRP A 330 -0.67 -12.43 -16.26
N GLU A 331 -1.29 -12.63 -15.13
CA GLU A 331 -2.74 -12.62 -15.09
C GLU A 331 -3.20 -11.16 -14.88
N ALA A 332 -4.15 -10.74 -15.68
CA ALA A 332 -4.86 -9.50 -15.47
C ALA A 332 -5.64 -9.63 -14.16
N THR A 333 -5.05 -9.18 -13.08
CA THR A 333 -5.74 -9.13 -11.81
C THR A 333 -6.39 -7.79 -11.67
N GLY A 334 -7.65 -7.79 -11.52
CA GLY A 334 -8.59 -6.81 -11.01
C GLY A 334 -8.22 -5.33 -10.83
N ASP A 335 -6.99 -4.89 -10.99
CA ASP A 335 -6.63 -3.48 -10.94
C ASP A 335 -6.55 -2.82 -12.33
N ALA A 336 -7.62 -3.01 -13.11
CA ALA A 336 -7.74 -2.43 -14.44
C ALA A 336 -7.60 -0.89 -14.41
N ARG A 337 -8.16 -0.24 -13.39
CA ARG A 337 -8.07 1.21 -13.22
C ARG A 337 -6.63 1.69 -13.05
N SER A 338 -5.83 1.03 -12.23
CA SER A 338 -4.42 1.40 -12.09
C SER A 338 -3.64 1.09 -13.38
N GLY A 339 -3.94 -0.01 -14.05
CA GLY A 339 -3.34 -0.32 -15.34
C GLY A 339 -3.67 0.72 -16.40
N ASP A 340 -4.91 1.16 -16.52
CA ASP A 340 -5.34 2.19 -17.47
C ASP A 340 -4.78 3.57 -17.09
N ALA A 341 -4.68 3.87 -15.80
CA ALA A 341 -4.04 5.10 -15.33
C ALA A 341 -2.55 5.16 -15.71
N VAL A 342 -1.82 4.02 -15.61
CA VAL A 342 -0.43 3.92 -16.08
C VAL A 342 -0.33 4.12 -17.58
N LYS A 343 -1.18 3.47 -18.38
CA LYS A 343 -1.23 3.66 -19.85
C LYS A 343 -1.47 5.13 -20.20
N GLY A 344 -2.45 5.76 -19.55
CA GLY A 344 -2.78 7.16 -19.76
C GLY A 344 -1.65 8.11 -19.38
N LEU A 345 -0.99 7.87 -18.24
CA LEU A 345 0.14 8.65 -17.78
C LEU A 345 1.33 8.54 -18.76
N PHE A 346 1.72 7.33 -19.14
CA PHE A 346 2.84 7.09 -20.06
C PHE A 346 2.59 7.68 -21.44
N SER A 347 1.36 7.55 -21.96
CA SER A 347 0.96 8.18 -23.22
C SER A 347 1.10 9.71 -23.17
N LYS A 348 0.66 10.36 -22.09
CA LYS A 348 0.80 11.81 -21.92
C LYS A 348 2.29 12.22 -21.87
N LEU A 349 3.13 11.45 -21.23
CA LEU A 349 4.58 11.70 -21.13
C LEU A 349 5.34 11.41 -22.43
N GLY A 350 4.73 10.73 -23.40
CA GLY A 350 5.41 10.27 -24.61
C GLY A 350 6.30 9.04 -24.37
N VAL A 351 6.06 8.29 -23.32
CA VAL A 351 6.70 6.98 -23.08
C VAL A 351 5.94 5.92 -23.87
N ASN A 352 6.64 5.18 -24.70
CA ASN A 352 6.05 4.10 -25.47
C ASN A 352 5.86 2.89 -24.56
N LEU A 353 4.60 2.52 -24.30
CA LEU A 353 4.24 1.33 -23.54
C LEU A 353 3.62 0.31 -24.49
N SER A 354 4.18 -0.90 -24.51
CA SER A 354 3.63 -2.05 -25.25
C SER A 354 3.22 -3.15 -24.29
N VAL A 355 2.05 -3.73 -24.56
CA VAL A 355 1.55 -4.92 -23.88
C VAL A 355 1.28 -5.96 -24.97
N ALA A 356 2.09 -6.98 -25.08
CA ALA A 356 1.99 -8.04 -26.08
C ALA A 356 2.27 -9.40 -25.46
N ASP A 357 1.45 -10.39 -25.77
CA ASP A 357 1.63 -11.80 -25.37
C ASP A 357 1.94 -12.02 -23.88
N GLY A 358 1.35 -11.17 -23.01
CA GLY A 358 1.58 -11.22 -21.57
C GLY A 358 2.88 -10.55 -21.11
N GLU A 359 3.65 -9.95 -22.00
CA GLU A 359 4.84 -9.17 -21.68
C GLU A 359 4.51 -7.67 -21.67
N LEU A 360 5.19 -6.93 -20.78
CA LEU A 360 5.14 -5.47 -20.76
C LEU A 360 6.50 -4.91 -21.13
N SER A 361 6.52 -3.91 -22.00
CA SER A 361 7.74 -3.16 -22.27
C SER A 361 7.47 -1.67 -22.35
N ALA A 362 8.43 -0.89 -21.90
CA ALA A 362 8.41 0.56 -22.05
C ALA A 362 9.70 1.07 -22.62
N SER A 363 9.63 2.07 -23.51
CA SER A 363 10.80 2.72 -24.08
C SER A 363 10.61 4.23 -24.17
N PHE A 364 11.75 4.93 -24.12
CA PHE A 364 11.80 6.37 -24.26
C PHE A 364 13.16 6.81 -24.81
N GLY A 365 13.15 7.74 -25.78
CA GLY A 365 14.37 8.24 -26.38
C GLY A 365 15.16 7.20 -27.19
N GLU A 366 14.50 6.20 -27.76
CA GLU A 366 15.13 5.24 -28.66
C GLU A 366 15.63 5.93 -29.94
N GLY A 367 16.81 5.52 -30.41
CA GLY A 367 17.40 6.08 -31.65
C GLY A 367 18.16 7.41 -31.48
N ILE A 368 18.31 7.91 -30.25
CA ILE A 368 19.16 9.08 -29.97
C ILE A 368 20.62 8.68 -30.16
N ALA A 369 21.36 9.49 -30.91
CA ALA A 369 22.79 9.25 -31.13
C ALA A 369 23.59 9.37 -29.82
N GLU A 370 24.68 8.62 -29.73
CA GLU A 370 25.55 8.67 -28.56
C GLU A 370 26.11 10.09 -28.37
N GLY A 371 25.86 10.69 -27.19
CA GLY A 371 26.27 12.05 -26.85
C GLY A 371 25.21 13.13 -27.08
N GLU A 372 24.07 12.80 -27.68
CA GLU A 372 22.93 13.73 -27.73
C GLU A 372 22.16 13.75 -26.40
N PRO A 373 21.66 14.92 -25.98
CA PRO A 373 20.90 15.03 -24.74
C PRO A 373 19.55 14.30 -24.86
N LEU A 374 19.22 13.50 -23.85
CA LEU A 374 17.90 12.84 -23.76
C LEU A 374 16.80 13.90 -23.74
N PRO A 375 15.78 13.83 -24.62
CA PRO A 375 14.66 14.75 -24.59
C PRO A 375 13.93 14.65 -23.23
N SER A 376 13.31 15.73 -22.83
CA SER A 376 12.43 15.67 -21.65
C SER A 376 11.10 15.04 -22.04
N PRO A 377 10.50 14.23 -21.17
CA PRO A 377 9.11 13.82 -21.33
C PRO A 377 8.19 15.03 -21.48
N ASN A 378 7.04 14.84 -22.10
CA ASN A 378 6.04 15.89 -22.18
C ASN A 378 5.58 16.30 -20.78
N PRO A 379 5.30 17.58 -20.51
CA PRO A 379 4.76 18.00 -19.22
C PRO A 379 3.37 17.39 -18.97
N VAL A 380 3.12 17.00 -17.74
CA VAL A 380 1.81 16.55 -17.27
C VAL A 380 1.33 17.53 -16.21
N ASP A 381 0.30 18.30 -16.54
CA ASP A 381 -0.16 19.42 -15.71
C ASP A 381 -1.23 19.02 -14.69
N ASP A 382 -1.79 17.82 -14.79
CA ASP A 382 -2.90 17.37 -13.94
C ASP A 382 -2.73 15.88 -13.55
N LEU A 383 -2.55 15.65 -12.25
CA LEU A 383 -2.43 14.34 -11.63
C LEU A 383 -3.63 13.99 -10.72
N THR A 384 -4.70 14.82 -10.72
CA THR A 384 -5.85 14.65 -9.81
C THR A 384 -6.62 13.35 -10.07
N GLY A 385 -6.58 12.83 -11.30
CA GLY A 385 -7.23 11.58 -11.70
C GLY A 385 -6.44 10.31 -11.42
N LEU A 386 -5.18 10.42 -10.93
CA LEU A 386 -4.38 9.23 -10.63
C LEU A 386 -4.84 8.55 -9.34
N PRO A 387 -4.85 7.21 -9.31
CA PRO A 387 -4.93 6.47 -8.06
C PRO A 387 -3.85 6.91 -7.05
N SER A 388 -4.20 6.99 -5.78
CA SER A 388 -3.28 7.46 -4.72
C SER A 388 -1.96 6.69 -4.67
N ALA A 389 -1.97 5.40 -4.98
CA ALA A 389 -0.76 4.57 -5.03
C ALA A 389 0.18 4.91 -6.20
N LEU A 390 -0.33 5.50 -7.28
CA LEU A 390 0.46 5.92 -8.45
C LEU A 390 0.83 7.40 -8.43
N LEU A 391 0.27 8.19 -7.51
CA LEU A 391 0.52 9.62 -7.42
C LEU A 391 2.00 9.97 -7.21
N PRO A 392 2.77 9.30 -6.32
CA PRO A 392 4.19 9.56 -6.17
C PRO A 392 4.99 9.33 -7.46
N LEU A 393 4.67 8.26 -8.19
CA LEU A 393 5.27 7.97 -9.49
C LEU A 393 4.94 9.05 -10.52
N GLY A 394 3.65 9.42 -10.63
CA GLY A 394 3.20 10.48 -11.52
C GLY A 394 3.89 11.82 -11.24
N LEU A 395 4.05 12.16 -9.96
CA LEU A 395 4.77 13.36 -9.55
C LEU A 395 6.25 13.30 -9.96
N ALA A 396 6.96 12.21 -9.64
CA ALA A 396 8.37 12.06 -10.01
C ALA A 396 8.59 12.21 -11.53
N LEU A 397 7.73 11.62 -12.35
CA LEU A 397 7.79 11.73 -13.81
C LEU A 397 7.49 13.15 -14.31
N SER A 398 6.48 13.82 -13.74
CA SER A 398 6.09 15.18 -14.13
C SER A 398 7.16 16.22 -13.76
N LEU A 399 8.01 15.93 -12.77
CA LEU A 399 9.10 16.80 -12.34
C LEU A 399 10.37 16.70 -13.22
N ILE A 400 10.48 15.72 -14.12
CA ILE A 400 11.67 15.55 -14.97
C ILE A 400 12.01 16.84 -15.74
N PRO A 401 11.05 17.47 -16.48
CA PRO A 401 11.33 18.71 -17.19
C PRO A 401 11.78 19.85 -16.25
N ALA A 402 11.11 19.99 -15.11
CA ALA A 402 11.41 21.05 -14.15
C ALA A 402 12.80 20.93 -13.53
N VAL A 403 13.23 19.72 -13.17
CA VAL A 403 14.57 19.46 -12.63
C VAL A 403 15.64 19.78 -13.69
N ARG A 404 15.41 19.38 -14.95
CA ARG A 404 16.37 19.63 -16.06
C ARG A 404 16.44 21.09 -16.42
N ALA A 405 15.31 21.80 -16.47
CA ALA A 405 15.25 23.24 -16.81
C ALA A 405 15.49 24.17 -15.61
N LYS A 406 15.66 23.61 -14.38
CA LYS A 406 15.78 24.36 -13.11
C LYS A 406 14.58 25.26 -12.82
N GLY A 407 13.40 24.82 -13.18
CA GLY A 407 12.13 25.52 -12.93
C GLY A 407 11.01 25.01 -13.80
N GLY A 408 9.78 25.37 -13.49
CA GLY A 408 8.61 24.90 -14.22
C GLY A 408 7.28 25.25 -13.53
N VAL A 409 6.23 24.51 -13.88
CA VAL A 409 4.92 24.63 -13.27
C VAL A 409 4.65 23.38 -12.43
N MET A 410 4.10 23.58 -11.26
CA MET A 410 3.68 22.46 -10.39
C MET A 410 2.43 21.81 -10.98
N PRO A 411 2.41 20.48 -11.20
CA PRO A 411 1.20 19.81 -11.65
C PRO A 411 0.10 19.92 -10.58
N LYS A 412 -1.16 19.93 -11.01
CA LYS A 412 -2.31 19.88 -10.10
C LYS A 412 -2.32 18.54 -9.38
N LEU A 413 -2.44 18.59 -8.06
CA LEU A 413 -2.51 17.41 -7.20
C LEU A 413 -3.90 17.27 -6.58
N PRO A 414 -4.32 16.05 -6.21
CA PRO A 414 -5.54 15.84 -5.43
C PRO A 414 -5.48 16.63 -4.11
N GLU A 415 -6.61 17.16 -3.66
CA GLU A 415 -6.70 17.89 -2.38
C GLU A 415 -6.33 17.04 -1.17
N SER A 416 -6.50 15.72 -1.29
CA SER A 416 -6.20 14.74 -0.23
C SER A 416 -4.70 14.51 -0.01
N VAL A 417 -3.82 15.01 -0.88
CA VAL A 417 -2.37 14.81 -0.75
C VAL A 417 -1.79 15.69 0.35
N ASP A 418 -0.88 15.11 1.13
CA ASP A 418 -0.14 15.86 2.15
C ASP A 418 0.87 16.81 1.48
N LYS A 419 0.60 18.11 1.60
CA LYS A 419 1.44 19.17 1.00
C LYS A 419 2.84 19.20 1.60
N VAL A 420 2.98 18.95 2.90
CA VAL A 420 4.29 18.94 3.59
C VAL A 420 5.15 17.80 3.04
N LEU A 421 4.53 16.63 2.79
CA LEU A 421 5.23 15.51 2.18
C LEU A 421 5.68 15.82 0.75
N VAL A 422 4.83 16.46 -0.05
CA VAL A 422 5.19 16.90 -1.41
C VAL A 422 6.34 17.89 -1.38
N GLU A 423 6.31 18.90 -0.52
CA GLU A 423 7.39 19.87 -0.36
C GLU A 423 8.70 19.20 0.06
N SER A 424 8.62 18.26 1.01
CA SER A 424 9.79 17.47 1.42
C SER A 424 10.39 16.67 0.27
N PHE A 425 9.55 16.07 -0.59
CA PHE A 425 9.99 15.36 -1.78
C PHE A 425 10.64 16.29 -2.81
N LEU A 426 10.05 17.46 -3.08
CA LEU A 426 10.61 18.50 -3.95
C LEU A 426 11.99 18.95 -3.47
N ASN A 427 12.16 19.15 -2.17
CA ASN A 427 13.42 19.56 -1.56
C ASN A 427 14.56 18.55 -1.79
N GLN A 428 14.25 17.24 -1.85
CA GLN A 428 15.23 16.22 -2.22
C GLN A 428 15.70 16.40 -3.68
N LEU A 429 14.84 16.90 -4.56
CA LEU A 429 15.15 17.19 -5.95
C LEU A 429 15.78 18.58 -6.16
N GLY A 430 15.91 19.39 -5.12
CA GLY A 430 16.38 20.77 -5.22
C GLY A 430 15.36 21.69 -5.88
N LEU A 431 14.08 21.45 -5.60
CA LEU A 431 12.95 22.26 -6.04
C LEU A 431 12.15 22.73 -4.83
N SER A 432 11.52 23.89 -4.94
CA SER A 432 10.43 24.35 -4.07
C SER A 432 9.27 24.84 -4.93
N CYS A 433 8.08 24.91 -4.33
CA CYS A 433 6.88 25.41 -5.00
C CYS A 433 6.47 26.76 -4.42
N GLU A 434 6.54 27.82 -5.24
CA GLU A 434 6.11 29.17 -4.89
C GLU A 434 4.98 29.59 -5.83
N ASP A 435 3.79 29.84 -5.31
CA ASP A 435 2.59 30.24 -6.06
C ASP A 435 2.33 29.35 -7.32
N GLY A 436 2.48 28.01 -7.16
CA GLY A 436 2.29 27.05 -8.25
C GLY A 436 3.43 26.97 -9.26
N ARG A 437 4.52 27.69 -9.03
CA ARG A 437 5.75 27.62 -9.85
C ARG A 437 6.84 26.85 -9.10
N LEU A 438 7.54 26.01 -9.84
CA LEU A 438 8.70 25.30 -9.36
C LEU A 438 9.94 26.17 -9.57
N VAL A 439 10.66 26.41 -8.47
CA VAL A 439 11.92 27.16 -8.46
C VAL A 439 13.06 26.26 -7.97
N SER A 440 14.26 26.45 -8.51
CA SER A 440 15.44 25.68 -8.10
C SER A 440 15.96 26.20 -6.77
N ILE A 441 16.19 25.29 -5.83
CA ILE A 441 16.83 25.57 -4.54
C ILE A 441 18.03 24.65 -4.34
N GLU A 442 18.78 24.85 -3.27
CA GLU A 442 19.81 23.90 -2.82
C GLU A 442 19.12 22.58 -2.40
N PRO A 443 19.48 21.42 -2.99
CA PRO A 443 18.84 20.16 -2.63
C PRO A 443 19.18 19.76 -1.20
N SER A 444 18.22 19.16 -0.50
CA SER A 444 18.45 18.63 0.83
C SER A 444 19.52 17.55 0.81
N THR A 445 20.46 17.63 1.76
CA THR A 445 21.49 16.60 2.01
C THR A 445 21.07 15.60 3.10
N THR A 446 19.99 15.90 3.82
CA THR A 446 19.47 15.06 4.87
C THR A 446 18.85 13.79 4.29
N PRO A 447 19.19 12.60 4.80
CA PRO A 447 18.55 11.37 4.37
C PRO A 447 17.04 11.43 4.56
N TRP A 448 16.28 11.10 3.52
CA TRP A 448 14.83 11.16 3.56
C TRP A 448 14.21 9.90 4.13
N ALA A 449 13.27 10.05 5.06
CA ALA A 449 12.46 8.95 5.57
C ALA A 449 11.16 8.87 4.76
N SER A 450 11.01 7.83 3.95
CA SER A 450 9.80 7.67 3.15
C SER A 450 8.62 7.22 4.01
N PRO A 451 7.45 7.86 3.90
CA PRO A 451 6.25 7.45 4.65
C PRO A 451 5.61 6.17 4.13
N THR A 452 5.79 5.86 2.84
CA THR A 452 5.23 4.65 2.21
C THR A 452 6.18 4.09 1.16
N VAL A 453 5.97 2.83 0.76
CA VAL A 453 6.77 2.19 -0.29
C VAL A 453 6.68 2.93 -1.62
N GLN A 454 5.50 3.48 -1.97
CA GLN A 454 5.29 4.20 -3.22
C GLN A 454 6.15 5.47 -3.32
N TRP A 455 6.26 6.22 -2.22
CA TRP A 455 7.12 7.39 -2.15
C TRP A 455 8.61 7.01 -2.19
N ALA A 456 9.01 5.90 -1.56
CA ALA A 456 10.39 5.41 -1.64
C ALA A 456 10.76 4.97 -3.06
N LEU A 457 9.85 4.32 -3.77
CA LEU A 457 10.02 3.94 -5.18
C LEU A 457 10.12 5.19 -6.08
N ALA A 458 9.25 6.18 -5.87
CA ALA A 458 9.33 7.46 -6.60
C ALA A 458 10.65 8.18 -6.35
N LEU A 459 11.16 8.19 -5.11
CA LEU A 459 12.45 8.78 -4.78
C LEU A 459 13.61 8.05 -5.47
N SER A 460 13.54 6.73 -5.57
CA SER A 460 14.57 5.95 -6.26
C SER A 460 14.65 6.30 -7.75
N LEU A 461 13.53 6.61 -8.40
CA LEU A 461 13.51 7.15 -9.76
C LEU A 461 14.00 8.59 -9.82
N ALA A 462 13.58 9.42 -8.89
CA ALA A 462 14.01 10.81 -8.81
C ALA A 462 15.53 10.95 -8.66
N ALA A 463 16.19 9.97 -8.04
CA ALA A 463 17.64 9.91 -7.91
C ALA A 463 18.38 9.81 -9.26
N PHE A 464 17.73 9.36 -10.34
CA PHE A 464 18.29 9.43 -11.71
C PHE A 464 18.52 10.88 -12.19
N LEU A 465 17.78 11.83 -11.63
CA LEU A 465 17.92 13.26 -11.97
C LEU A 465 18.93 13.98 -11.09
N ARG A 466 19.12 13.51 -9.86
CA ARG A 466 19.98 14.14 -8.86
C ARG A 466 20.83 13.09 -8.14
N PRO A 467 22.16 13.21 -8.19
CA PRO A 467 23.05 12.33 -7.43
C PRO A 467 22.97 12.62 -5.92
N ASN A 468 23.40 11.66 -5.12
CA ASN A 468 23.57 11.75 -3.66
C ASN A 468 22.27 11.84 -2.84
N ILE A 469 21.12 11.54 -3.43
CA ILE A 469 19.89 11.34 -2.65
C ILE A 469 20.06 10.10 -1.76
N LYS A 470 19.68 10.23 -0.48
CA LYS A 470 19.79 9.16 0.50
C LYS A 470 18.41 8.82 1.09
N LEU A 471 18.16 7.53 1.22
CA LEU A 471 16.96 7.00 1.88
C LEU A 471 17.34 6.45 3.25
N SER A 472 16.69 6.94 4.32
CA SER A 472 17.00 6.50 5.70
C SER A 472 16.32 5.17 6.07
N ASN A 473 15.24 4.79 5.39
CA ASN A 473 14.46 3.60 5.68
C ASN A 473 14.26 2.68 4.46
N PRO A 474 15.34 2.17 3.83
CA PRO A 474 15.24 1.32 2.63
C PRO A 474 14.46 0.02 2.88
N GLY A 475 14.38 -0.43 4.13
CA GLY A 475 13.60 -1.61 4.53
C GLY A 475 12.11 -1.52 4.19
N ILE A 476 11.55 -0.31 4.04
CA ILE A 476 10.16 -0.14 3.62
C ILE A 476 9.92 -0.72 2.21
N VAL A 477 10.90 -0.62 1.32
CA VAL A 477 10.83 -1.23 -0.02
C VAL A 477 11.12 -2.73 0.07
N THR A 478 12.17 -3.12 0.80
CA THR A 478 12.57 -4.53 0.93
C THR A 478 11.46 -5.40 1.50
N ASN A 479 10.66 -4.86 2.42
CA ASN A 479 9.55 -5.59 3.03
C ASN A 479 8.45 -5.97 2.03
N TYR A 480 8.21 -5.13 1.01
CA TYR A 480 7.19 -5.33 -0.03
C TYR A 480 7.75 -5.90 -1.33
N LEU A 481 8.95 -5.49 -1.71
CA LEU A 481 9.63 -5.85 -2.94
C LEU A 481 11.08 -6.26 -2.63
N PRO A 482 11.30 -7.48 -2.08
CA PRO A 482 12.60 -7.90 -1.57
C PRO A 482 13.73 -7.84 -2.58
N VAL A 483 13.43 -8.03 -3.87
CA VAL A 483 14.43 -8.04 -4.95
C VAL A 483 14.71 -6.65 -5.55
N TYR A 484 13.95 -5.61 -5.18
CA TYR A 484 14.00 -4.31 -5.84
C TYR A 484 15.39 -3.66 -5.80
N TRP A 485 16.01 -3.61 -4.63
CA TRP A 485 17.32 -2.99 -4.49
C TRP A 485 18.44 -3.75 -5.21
N ASN A 486 18.29 -5.08 -5.33
CA ASN A 486 19.21 -5.89 -6.12
C ASN A 486 19.10 -5.51 -7.62
N ILE A 487 17.86 -5.42 -8.13
CA ILE A 487 17.60 -4.97 -9.50
C ILE A 487 18.17 -3.56 -9.69
N TYR A 488 17.81 -2.62 -8.81
CA TYR A 488 18.20 -1.22 -8.90
C TYR A 488 19.73 -1.03 -8.92
N ASN A 489 20.46 -1.76 -8.10
CA ASN A 489 21.91 -1.68 -7.99
C ASN A 489 22.67 -2.42 -9.13
N THR A 490 21.99 -3.26 -9.90
CA THR A 490 22.57 -3.97 -11.06
C THR A 490 22.32 -3.25 -12.38
N LEU A 491 21.59 -2.14 -12.36
CA LEU A 491 21.38 -1.32 -13.56
C LEU A 491 22.71 -0.73 -14.07
N PRO A 492 22.87 -0.52 -15.39
CA PRO A 492 24.10 0.02 -15.97
C PRO A 492 24.43 1.42 -15.43
N THR A 493 25.62 1.61 -14.88
CA THR A 493 26.10 2.89 -14.33
C THR A 493 27.04 3.60 -15.28
#